data_604cde79169dbefc99c815ba7ea02c11
#
_entry.id   604cde79169dbefc99c815ba7ea02c11
#
_cell.length_a   1.000
_cell.length_b   1.000
_cell.length_c   1.000
_cell.angle_alpha   90.00
_cell.angle_beta   90.00
_cell.angle_gamma   90.00
#
_symmetry.space_group_name_H-M   'P 1'
#
loop_
_entity.id
_entity.type
_entity.pdbx_description
1 polymer ?
#
loop_
_entity_poly.entity_id
_entity_poly.type
_entity_poly.pdbx_seq_one_letter_code
_entity_poly.pdbx_strand_id
1 'polypeptide(L)'
;MQHLNRMRVARGFTLIELMIVVALVSILAAVAYPSYRESVARGRRGDAKSVLLEAAQWTERQYTVNNTYVATLPTYLNQSPKGSATVIYDIAYVSTPSGSAPSATQFFLKATPKTGAYMASDKCGSFIVDQKGDKSVSGGTATSAECWDR
;
A
#
# COMPACT_ATOMS: atom_id res chain seq x y z
N MET A 1 -56.14 32.04 -30.52
CA MET A 1 -55.70 30.69 -30.15
C MET A 1 -54.81 30.84 -28.92
N GLN A 2 -55.32 30.54 -27.71
CA GLN A 2 -54.54 30.62 -26.47
C GLN A 2 -53.95 29.24 -26.19
N HIS A 3 -52.61 29.12 -26.21
CA HIS A 3 -51.90 27.94 -25.79
C HIS A 3 -51.85 27.90 -24.25
N LEU A 4 -52.68 27.07 -23.65
CA LEU A 4 -52.66 26.77 -22.24
C LEU A 4 -51.36 25.96 -21.93
N ASN A 5 -50.38 26.64 -21.36
CA ASN A 5 -49.13 26.04 -20.89
C ASN A 5 -49.46 25.22 -19.61
N ARG A 6 -49.59 23.89 -19.74
CA ARG A 6 -49.78 23.00 -18.60
C ARG A 6 -48.48 22.99 -17.79
N MET A 7 -48.43 23.74 -16.71
CA MET A 7 -47.41 23.61 -15.70
C MET A 7 -47.42 22.17 -15.15
N ARG A 8 -46.38 21.41 -15.45
CA ARG A 8 -46.15 20.12 -14.81
C ARG A 8 -45.77 20.40 -13.37
N VAL A 9 -46.61 20.04 -12.43
CA VAL A 9 -46.33 20.07 -11.00
C VAL A 9 -45.24 19.03 -10.76
N ALA A 10 -44.01 19.47 -10.45
CA ALA A 10 -42.94 18.61 -10.01
C ALA A 10 -43.32 18.03 -8.65
N ARG A 11 -43.45 16.72 -8.56
CA ARG A 11 -43.67 16.03 -7.29
C ARG A 11 -42.35 16.03 -6.53
N GLY A 12 -42.30 16.63 -5.36
CA GLY A 12 -41.18 16.56 -4.44
C GLY A 12 -41.13 15.20 -3.73
N PHE A 13 -39.92 14.80 -3.29
CA PHE A 13 -39.72 13.60 -2.47
C PHE A 13 -40.38 13.76 -1.10
N THR A 14 -40.95 12.66 -0.59
CA THR A 14 -41.49 12.63 0.78
C THR A 14 -40.34 12.40 1.76
N LEU A 15 -40.51 12.86 3.01
CA LEU A 15 -39.53 12.68 4.08
C LEU A 15 -39.30 11.19 4.35
N ILE A 16 -40.34 10.36 4.31
CA ILE A 16 -40.25 8.90 4.52
C ILE A 16 -39.44 8.21 3.41
N GLU A 17 -39.62 8.64 2.16
CA GLU A 17 -38.87 8.11 1.03
C GLU A 17 -37.38 8.41 1.16
N LEU A 18 -36.98 9.59 1.60
CA LEU A 18 -35.62 9.95 1.90
C LEU A 18 -35.04 9.10 3.04
N MET A 19 -35.81 8.88 4.12
CA MET A 19 -35.39 8.08 5.25
C MET A 19 -35.11 6.61 4.85
N ILE A 20 -35.96 6.02 4.02
CA ILE A 20 -35.79 4.66 3.52
C ILE A 20 -34.51 4.57 2.66
N VAL A 21 -34.29 5.52 1.76
CA VAL A 21 -33.10 5.53 0.91
C VAL A 21 -31.83 5.64 1.73
N VAL A 22 -31.77 6.56 2.72
CA VAL A 22 -30.60 6.70 3.60
C VAL A 22 -30.36 5.43 4.42
N ALA A 23 -31.40 4.78 4.92
CA ALA A 23 -31.28 3.52 5.65
C ALA A 23 -30.68 2.41 4.77
N LEU A 24 -31.19 2.24 3.54
CA LEU A 24 -30.68 1.24 2.59
C LEU A 24 -29.21 1.52 2.21
N VAL A 25 -28.86 2.77 1.90
CA VAL A 25 -27.47 3.15 1.57
C VAL A 25 -26.53 2.88 2.75
N SER A 26 -26.97 3.16 3.98
CA SER A 26 -26.18 2.92 5.19
C SER A 26 -25.86 1.44 5.38
N ILE A 27 -26.84 0.54 5.16
CA ILE A 27 -26.64 -0.92 5.25
C ILE A 27 -25.65 -1.40 4.17
N LEU A 28 -25.80 -0.94 2.94
CA LEU A 28 -24.90 -1.29 1.84
C LEU A 28 -23.47 -0.79 2.09
N ALA A 29 -23.34 0.45 2.57
CA ALA A 29 -22.04 1.04 2.90
C ALA A 29 -21.34 0.28 4.02
N ALA A 30 -22.05 -0.19 5.04
CA ALA A 30 -21.48 -0.94 6.15
C ALA A 30 -20.77 -2.24 5.69
N VAL A 31 -21.25 -2.89 4.64
CA VAL A 31 -20.66 -4.11 4.07
C VAL A 31 -19.58 -3.77 3.02
N ALA A 32 -19.83 -2.78 2.18
CA ALA A 32 -18.93 -2.43 1.08
C ALA A 32 -17.64 -1.75 1.56
N TYR A 33 -17.70 -0.92 2.59
CA TYR A 33 -16.56 -0.12 3.06
C TYR A 33 -15.36 -0.96 3.55
N PRO A 34 -15.52 -2.00 4.41
CA PRO A 34 -14.41 -2.84 4.83
C PRO A 34 -13.74 -3.58 3.66
N SER A 35 -14.53 -4.11 2.73
CA SER A 35 -14.04 -4.80 1.54
C SER A 35 -13.22 -3.88 0.63
N TYR A 36 -13.70 -2.66 0.42
CA TYR A 36 -12.98 -1.65 -0.35
C TYR A 36 -11.63 -1.29 0.29
N ARG A 37 -11.61 -1.05 1.61
CA ARG A 37 -10.37 -0.76 2.34
C ARG A 37 -9.32 -1.86 2.21
N GLU A 38 -9.72 -3.13 2.36
CA GLU A 38 -8.79 -4.25 2.20
C GLU A 38 -8.30 -4.38 0.74
N SER A 39 -9.15 -4.08 -0.25
CA SER A 39 -8.75 -4.06 -1.66
C SER A 39 -7.68 -2.99 -1.92
N VAL A 40 -7.87 -1.78 -1.39
CA VAL A 40 -6.88 -0.69 -1.48
C VAL A 40 -5.58 -1.08 -0.76
N ALA A 41 -5.68 -1.66 0.44
CA ALA A 41 -4.50 -2.11 1.19
C ALA A 41 -3.70 -3.16 0.42
N ARG A 42 -4.36 -4.14 -0.22
CA ARG A 42 -3.69 -5.12 -1.10
C ARG A 42 -2.95 -4.46 -2.26
N GLY A 43 -3.55 -3.47 -2.91
CA GLY A 43 -2.89 -2.71 -3.96
C GLY A 43 -1.61 -2.02 -3.44
N ARG A 44 -1.69 -1.35 -2.30
CA ARG A 44 -0.53 -0.66 -1.69
C ARG A 44 0.58 -1.62 -1.26
N ARG A 45 0.23 -2.81 -0.74
CA ARG A 45 1.21 -3.87 -0.46
C ARG A 45 1.87 -4.36 -1.75
N GLY A 46 1.09 -4.53 -2.83
CA GLY A 46 1.59 -4.89 -4.15
C GLY A 46 2.61 -3.88 -4.69
N ASP A 47 2.30 -2.59 -4.63
CA ASP A 47 3.20 -1.50 -5.01
C ASP A 47 4.50 -1.56 -4.19
N ALA A 48 4.41 -1.69 -2.87
CA ALA A 48 5.58 -1.77 -2.00
C ALA A 48 6.47 -2.98 -2.29
N LYS A 49 5.85 -4.17 -2.46
CA LYS A 49 6.57 -5.41 -2.85
C LYS A 49 7.29 -5.25 -4.18
N SER A 50 6.66 -4.66 -5.18
CA SER A 50 7.27 -4.47 -6.50
C SER A 50 8.50 -3.56 -6.45
N VAL A 51 8.42 -2.42 -5.75
CA VAL A 51 9.55 -1.51 -5.59
C VAL A 51 10.66 -2.13 -4.76
N LEU A 52 10.31 -2.87 -3.71
CA LEU A 52 11.28 -3.58 -2.86
C LEU A 52 12.07 -4.64 -3.65
N LEU A 53 11.39 -5.43 -4.47
CA LEU A 53 12.04 -6.44 -5.32
C LEU A 53 12.90 -5.80 -6.42
N GLU A 54 12.46 -4.69 -6.99
CA GLU A 54 13.29 -3.93 -7.95
C GLU A 54 14.54 -3.34 -7.28
N ALA A 55 14.41 -2.83 -6.04
CA ALA A 55 15.54 -2.37 -5.25
C ALA A 55 16.54 -3.52 -4.97
N ALA A 56 16.04 -4.72 -4.66
CA ALA A 56 16.88 -5.90 -4.48
C ALA A 56 17.62 -6.26 -5.77
N GLN A 57 16.94 -6.31 -6.92
CA GLN A 57 17.59 -6.56 -8.21
C GLN A 57 18.62 -5.49 -8.58
N TRP A 58 18.34 -4.23 -8.27
CA TRP A 58 19.31 -3.15 -8.48
C TRP A 58 20.54 -3.36 -7.60
N THR A 59 20.36 -3.73 -6.34
CA THR A 59 21.43 -4.00 -5.37
C THR A 59 22.33 -5.14 -5.85
N GLU A 60 21.77 -6.24 -6.37
CA GLU A 60 22.51 -7.35 -6.96
C GLU A 60 23.33 -6.93 -8.20
N ARG A 61 22.75 -6.07 -9.05
CA ARG A 61 23.51 -5.53 -10.19
C ARG A 61 24.70 -4.67 -9.73
N GLN A 62 24.55 -3.88 -8.66
CA GLN A 62 25.66 -3.10 -8.10
C GLN A 62 26.75 -4.02 -7.52
N TYR A 63 26.35 -5.10 -6.87
CA TYR A 63 27.29 -6.11 -6.37
C TYR A 63 28.11 -6.74 -7.50
N THR A 64 27.51 -7.07 -8.62
CA THR A 64 28.19 -7.64 -9.78
C THR A 64 29.30 -6.72 -10.33
N VAL A 65 29.11 -5.39 -10.23
CA VAL A 65 30.08 -4.41 -10.72
C VAL A 65 31.16 -4.09 -9.67
N ASN A 66 30.75 -3.94 -8.41
CA ASN A 66 31.62 -3.41 -7.36
C ASN A 66 32.20 -4.50 -6.44
N ASN A 67 31.74 -5.75 -6.57
CA ASN A 67 32.06 -6.88 -5.70
C ASN A 67 31.81 -6.60 -4.20
N THR A 68 30.90 -5.67 -3.93
CA THR A 68 30.43 -5.32 -2.59
C THR A 68 29.06 -4.66 -2.69
N TYR A 69 28.22 -4.82 -1.66
CA TYR A 69 26.93 -4.13 -1.62
C TYR A 69 27.10 -2.65 -1.27
N VAL A 70 26.41 -1.81 -2.01
CA VAL A 70 26.39 -0.36 -1.78
C VAL A 70 25.39 0.00 -0.67
N ALA A 71 25.75 1.00 0.14
CA ALA A 71 24.96 1.38 1.31
C ALA A 71 23.80 2.33 0.99
N THR A 72 23.65 2.78 -0.26
CA THR A 72 22.69 3.82 -0.63
C THR A 72 21.85 3.40 -1.81
N LEU A 73 20.52 3.44 -1.67
CA LEU A 73 19.58 3.26 -2.76
C LEU A 73 19.45 4.56 -3.58
N PRO A 74 19.19 4.46 -4.90
CA PRO A 74 18.77 5.61 -5.69
C PRO A 74 17.43 6.15 -5.17
N THR A 75 17.24 7.46 -5.29
CA THR A 75 16.04 8.14 -4.79
C THR A 75 14.73 7.63 -5.37
N TYR A 76 14.74 7.07 -6.59
CA TYR A 76 13.57 6.48 -7.22
C TYR A 76 13.20 5.07 -6.70
N LEU A 77 14.05 4.46 -5.84
CA LEU A 77 13.82 3.14 -5.21
C LEU A 77 13.67 3.22 -3.69
N ASN A 78 13.77 4.41 -3.09
CA ASN A 78 13.72 4.57 -1.65
C ASN A 78 12.31 4.75 -1.08
N GLN A 79 11.28 4.74 -1.93
CA GLN A 79 9.88 4.94 -1.52
C GLN A 79 8.88 4.22 -2.42
N SER A 80 7.70 3.94 -1.87
CA SER A 80 6.53 3.45 -2.61
C SER A 80 5.28 4.28 -2.24
N PRO A 81 4.47 4.70 -3.24
CA PRO A 81 4.67 4.57 -4.69
C PRO A 81 5.86 5.41 -5.19
N LYS A 82 6.48 4.96 -6.29
CA LYS A 82 7.60 5.70 -6.91
C LYS A 82 7.15 7.07 -7.41
N GLY A 83 8.01 8.08 -7.18
CA GLY A 83 7.77 9.43 -7.69
C GLY A 83 6.52 10.13 -7.16
N SER A 84 5.86 9.55 -6.18
CA SER A 84 4.67 10.15 -5.56
C SER A 84 5.07 11.15 -4.48
N ALA A 85 4.37 12.28 -4.42
CA ALA A 85 4.48 13.21 -3.31
C ALA A 85 3.96 12.59 -1.98
N THR A 86 3.03 11.61 -2.08
CA THR A 86 2.51 10.89 -0.91
C THR A 86 3.22 9.56 -0.79
N VAL A 87 4.19 9.50 0.11
CA VAL A 87 4.93 8.27 0.44
C VAL A 87 4.10 7.41 1.39
N ILE A 88 3.94 6.13 1.05
CA ILE A 88 3.20 5.15 1.86
C ILE A 88 4.15 4.18 2.56
N TYR A 89 5.22 3.78 1.87
CA TYR A 89 6.30 2.97 2.41
C TYR A 89 7.64 3.63 2.14
N ASP A 90 8.47 3.72 3.15
CA ASP A 90 9.88 4.06 3.02
C ASP A 90 10.69 2.77 2.81
N ILE A 91 11.60 2.75 1.82
CA ILE A 91 12.42 1.60 1.47
C ILE A 91 13.88 1.93 1.75
N ALA A 92 14.51 1.11 2.58
CA ALA A 92 15.88 1.31 2.99
C ALA A 92 16.59 -0.03 3.28
N TYR A 93 17.92 0.00 3.28
CA TYR A 93 18.69 -1.09 3.81
C TYR A 93 18.55 -1.16 5.34
N VAL A 94 18.57 -2.41 5.83
CA VAL A 94 18.67 -2.72 7.26
C VAL A 94 19.67 -3.86 7.44
N SER A 95 20.42 -3.95 8.54
CA SER A 95 21.49 -4.96 8.68
C SER A 95 21.02 -6.33 9.14
N THR A 96 19.83 -6.38 9.71
CA THR A 96 19.13 -7.63 10.06
C THR A 96 17.63 -7.33 9.97
N PRO A 97 16.74 -8.31 10.09
CA PRO A 97 15.32 -8.00 10.28
C PRO A 97 15.05 -6.97 11.39
N SER A 98 16.03 -6.71 12.27
CA SER A 98 15.95 -5.78 13.40
C SER A 98 16.84 -4.52 13.35
N GLY A 99 17.66 -4.29 12.30
CA GLY A 99 18.23 -2.96 11.97
C GLY A 99 19.72 -2.74 11.92
N SER A 100 20.29 -2.25 10.88
CA SER A 100 21.47 -1.43 10.47
C SER A 100 22.05 -1.84 9.11
N ALA A 101 22.98 -1.06 8.50
CA ALA A 101 23.42 -1.05 7.08
C ALA A 101 23.88 -2.38 6.46
N PRO A 102 23.94 -2.52 5.11
CA PRO A 102 24.45 -3.72 4.46
C PRO A 102 25.93 -3.97 4.78
N SER A 103 26.34 -5.23 4.80
CA SER A 103 27.75 -5.63 4.83
C SER A 103 28.30 -5.81 3.42
N ALA A 104 29.61 -6.11 3.29
CA ALA A 104 30.20 -6.41 1.99
C ALA A 104 29.55 -7.59 1.26
N THR A 105 28.94 -8.54 1.99
CA THR A 105 28.41 -9.80 1.46
C THR A 105 26.95 -10.07 1.75
N GLN A 106 26.28 -9.19 2.48
CA GLN A 106 24.88 -9.37 2.89
C GLN A 106 24.12 -8.06 2.86
N PHE A 107 22.86 -8.11 2.44
CA PHE A 107 21.94 -7.02 2.62
C PHE A 107 20.55 -7.51 3.06
N PHE A 108 19.85 -6.63 3.72
CA PHE A 108 18.40 -6.73 3.95
C PHE A 108 17.77 -5.42 3.49
N LEU A 109 16.79 -5.52 2.62
CA LEU A 109 15.97 -4.40 2.21
C LEU A 109 14.62 -4.47 2.91
N LYS A 110 14.19 -3.36 3.46
CA LYS A 110 12.94 -3.25 4.21
C LYS A 110 12.08 -2.13 3.66
N ALA A 111 10.83 -2.45 3.33
CA ALA A 111 9.78 -1.48 3.06
C ALA A 111 8.97 -1.28 4.35
N THR A 112 9.11 -0.12 4.97
CA THR A 112 8.46 0.21 6.24
C THR A 112 7.28 1.14 5.99
N PRO A 113 6.05 0.84 6.49
CA PRO A 113 4.93 1.75 6.39
C PRO A 113 5.26 3.09 7.05
N LYS A 114 5.03 4.19 6.35
CA LYS A 114 5.31 5.52 6.89
C LYS A 114 4.37 5.85 8.05
N THR A 115 4.93 6.34 9.14
CA THR A 115 4.16 6.76 10.31
C THR A 115 3.12 7.81 9.92
N GLY A 116 1.87 7.63 10.37
CA GLY A 116 0.75 8.50 10.02
C GLY A 116 0.15 8.27 8.63
N ALA A 117 0.75 7.42 7.79
CA ALA A 117 0.15 7.02 6.52
C ALA A 117 -0.96 5.98 6.71
N TYR A 118 -1.79 5.82 5.68
CA TYR A 118 -2.91 4.86 5.66
C TYR A 118 -2.51 3.43 6.04
N MET A 119 -1.27 3.01 5.72
CA MET A 119 -0.75 1.67 5.96
C MET A 119 0.02 1.53 7.29
N ALA A 120 0.10 2.56 8.13
CA ALA A 120 0.86 2.54 9.39
C ALA A 120 0.42 1.43 10.36
N SER A 121 -0.87 1.05 10.34
CA SER A 121 -1.45 -0.02 11.17
C SER A 121 -1.83 -1.24 10.34
N ASP A 122 -1.17 -1.47 9.20
CA ASP A 122 -1.46 -2.60 8.33
C ASP A 122 -1.02 -3.93 8.98
N LYS A 123 -1.85 -4.97 8.80
CA LYS A 123 -1.60 -6.29 9.39
C LYS A 123 -0.29 -6.94 8.93
N CYS A 124 0.24 -6.58 7.75
CA CYS A 124 1.50 -7.09 7.25
C CYS A 124 2.72 -6.34 7.79
N GLY A 125 2.54 -5.11 8.30
CA GLY A 125 3.65 -4.30 8.76
C GLY A 125 4.67 -4.01 7.66
N SER A 126 5.93 -4.24 7.94
CA SER A 126 7.05 -4.02 6.99
C SER A 126 7.38 -5.27 6.21
N PHE A 127 7.68 -5.13 4.92
CA PHE A 127 8.17 -6.19 4.05
C PHE A 127 9.69 -6.20 4.03
N ILE A 128 10.30 -7.38 4.04
CA ILE A 128 11.75 -7.55 4.04
C ILE A 128 12.13 -8.58 2.98
N VAL A 129 13.23 -8.30 2.26
CA VAL A 129 13.87 -9.23 1.34
C VAL A 129 15.39 -9.18 1.57
N ASP A 130 16.05 -10.33 1.49
CA ASP A 130 17.50 -10.46 1.65
C ASP A 130 18.19 -10.83 0.32
N GLN A 131 19.52 -10.95 0.35
CA GLN A 131 20.37 -11.34 -0.77
C GLN A 131 20.12 -12.75 -1.31
N LYS A 132 19.45 -13.62 -0.55
CA LYS A 132 19.05 -14.97 -1.00
C LYS A 132 17.70 -14.97 -1.68
N GLY A 133 16.98 -13.84 -1.64
CA GLY A 133 15.59 -13.73 -2.08
C GLY A 133 14.59 -14.23 -1.04
N ASP A 134 15.03 -14.48 0.20
CA ASP A 134 14.14 -14.84 1.30
C ASP A 134 13.23 -13.65 1.66
N LYS A 135 11.94 -13.94 1.81
CA LYS A 135 10.90 -12.96 2.00
C LYS A 135 10.30 -13.10 3.39
N SER A 136 10.26 -12.01 4.13
CA SER A 136 9.66 -11.97 5.47
C SER A 136 8.88 -10.69 5.71
N VAL A 137 8.14 -10.64 6.82
CA VAL A 137 7.47 -9.44 7.32
C VAL A 137 7.85 -9.20 8.77
N SER A 138 7.71 -7.96 9.22
CA SER A 138 7.97 -7.59 10.60
C SER A 138 7.03 -6.47 11.08
N GLY A 139 6.68 -6.49 12.38
CA GLY A 139 5.85 -5.44 12.99
C GLY A 139 4.37 -5.50 12.66
N GLY A 140 3.92 -6.54 11.98
CA GLY A 140 2.51 -6.84 11.72
C GLY A 140 2.00 -8.03 12.54
N THR A 141 0.74 -8.38 12.34
CA THR A 141 0.06 -9.52 12.98
C THR A 141 -0.12 -10.72 12.03
N ALA A 142 0.01 -10.50 10.73
CA ALA A 142 -0.13 -11.52 9.69
C ALA A 142 1.21 -12.23 9.42
N THR A 143 1.13 -13.43 8.88
CA THR A 143 2.30 -14.23 8.50
C THR A 143 2.95 -13.76 7.20
N SER A 144 4.22 -14.15 6.97
CA SER A 144 4.92 -13.84 5.71
C SER A 144 4.18 -14.42 4.50
N ALA A 145 3.70 -15.66 4.58
CA ALA A 145 2.94 -16.30 3.50
C ALA A 145 1.66 -15.54 3.14
N GLU A 146 0.87 -15.11 4.12
CA GLU A 146 -0.34 -14.31 3.87
C GLU A 146 -0.05 -12.96 3.20
N CYS A 147 1.10 -12.37 3.48
CA CYS A 147 1.45 -11.03 3.01
C CYS A 147 2.19 -11.03 1.67
N TRP A 148 2.98 -12.06 1.39
CA TRP A 148 3.76 -12.16 0.16
C TRP A 148 3.02 -12.88 -0.98
N ASP A 149 2.23 -13.92 -0.66
CA ASP A 149 1.62 -14.82 -1.67
C ASP A 149 0.26 -14.32 -2.17
N ARG A 150 -0.30 -13.24 -1.60
CA ARG A 150 -1.60 -12.66 -1.97
C ARG A 150 -1.48 -11.24 -2.50
#